data_2779a14c808492d119787c3fb9a16c31
#
_entry.id   2779a14c808492d119787c3fb9a16c31
#
_cell.length_a   1.000
_cell.length_b   1.000
_cell.length_c   1.000
_cell.angle_alpha   90.00
_cell.angle_beta   90.00
_cell.angle_gamma   90.00
#
_symmetry.space_group_name_H-M   'P 1'
#
loop_
_entity.id
_entity.type
_entity.pdbx_description
1 polymer ?
#
loop_
_entity_poly.entity_id
_entity_poly.type
_entity_poly.pdbx_seq_one_letter_code
_entity_poly.pdbx_strand_id
1 'polypeptide(L)'
;MGLNSALSSMTCSGKVSKRMQRPVLTLGILLLMAGCAEDPPTAVDGNATLVIVAIWNSSGNDSLPTFEPLAGAKVLLTSEYGSMVRATDNAGVLRLDHLPAATYSIAVRRSHPLDPGIQLVGSVTGLKTQSGLVIADTIRSRSISGTGIAINEIYSVGPLNDMFFFYDQFLELYNASDSTRYLDGMIVMRMSGNSEGLGPGADEGADGDIDGVTYIFQFPGTAGGAQHPIHPGQFLVLAVDAVDHRAQFATSVDLSKADWEFYNQFSPEDIDNPNVPNLANLRSDRTVDFLYSLTGDVMMIASGQDTVWVDGIDIETVVDAVEYQSSPPPTAKKTLDARVDRGYALSPPRYSGQSLQRVEPGSDTNDSTIDFEIRPTATPGHQ
;
A
#
# COMPACT_ATOMS: atom_id res chain seq x y z
N MET A 1 -13.45 -34.17 61.03
CA MET A 1 -14.29 -35.30 60.66
C MET A 1 -14.04 -35.48 59.15
N GLY A 2 -13.27 -36.37 58.74
CA GLY A 2 -13.19 -37.85 58.84
C GLY A 2 -13.63 -38.37 57.49
N LEU A 3 -12.70 -38.86 56.79
CA LEU A 3 -12.17 -40.19 56.49
C LEU A 3 -12.71 -40.83 55.20
N ASN A 4 -11.82 -41.23 54.37
CA ASN A 4 -11.34 -42.53 53.85
C ASN A 4 -11.95 -42.96 52.50
N SER A 5 -11.13 -43.12 51.51
CA SER A 5 -10.25 -44.26 51.06
C SER A 5 -11.04 -45.42 50.45
N ALA A 6 -10.64 -45.84 49.27
CA ALA A 6 -10.29 -47.26 49.01
C ALA A 6 -9.66 -47.44 47.62
N LEU A 7 -8.46 -47.97 47.62
CA LEU A 7 -7.79 -48.68 46.53
C LEU A 7 -8.51 -49.99 46.21
N SER A 8 -8.45 -50.41 44.95
CA SER A 8 -8.48 -51.84 44.61
C SER A 8 -7.58 -52.12 43.39
N SER A 9 -6.50 -52.81 43.72
CA SER A 9 -5.60 -53.48 42.80
C SER A 9 -6.18 -54.82 42.36
N MET A 10 -5.98 -55.20 41.11
CA MET A 10 -5.98 -56.64 40.73
C MET A 10 -4.89 -56.94 39.73
N THR A 11 -3.95 -57.71 40.22
CA THR A 11 -2.94 -58.46 39.46
C THR A 11 -3.49 -59.78 38.97
N CYS A 12 -3.08 -60.22 37.79
CA CYS A 12 -2.95 -61.65 37.43
C CYS A 12 -1.99 -61.83 36.25
N SER A 13 -0.89 -62.28 36.51
CA SER A 13 -0.08 -63.52 36.35
C SER A 13 -0.26 -64.31 35.06
N GLY A 14 0.76 -64.29 34.24
CA GLY A 14 1.65 -65.29 33.79
C GLY A 14 1.16 -66.34 32.77
N LYS A 15 1.87 -66.45 31.65
CA LYS A 15 2.51 -67.67 31.21
C LYS A 15 3.50 -67.42 30.04
N VAL A 16 4.68 -67.93 30.22
CA VAL A 16 5.81 -68.04 29.27
C VAL A 16 5.52 -69.18 28.30
N SER A 17 5.79 -69.02 27.02
CA SER A 17 6.06 -70.10 26.06
C SER A 17 7.02 -69.66 24.98
N LYS A 18 7.91 -70.57 24.72
CA LYS A 18 9.19 -70.57 24.01
C LYS A 18 9.17 -70.15 22.51
N ARG A 19 10.25 -69.45 22.17
CA ARG A 19 11.12 -69.54 20.97
C ARG A 19 10.51 -69.99 19.66
N MET A 20 10.61 -69.04 18.67
CA MET A 20 11.18 -69.37 17.35
C MET A 20 11.87 -68.15 16.76
N GLN A 21 13.19 -68.26 16.56
CA GLN A 21 13.97 -67.29 15.79
C GLN A 21 13.62 -67.33 14.32
N ARG A 22 13.26 -66.21 13.73
CA ARG A 22 13.31 -66.01 12.27
C ARG A 22 13.94 -64.63 11.99
N PRO A 23 14.63 -64.45 10.86
CA PRO A 23 15.56 -63.35 10.65
C PRO A 23 14.85 -62.03 10.47
N VAL A 24 15.45 -60.98 11.05
CA VAL A 24 15.04 -59.60 10.93
C VAL A 24 15.39 -59.15 9.50
N LEU A 25 14.35 -59.02 8.67
CA LEU A 25 14.43 -58.29 7.41
C LEU A 25 14.17 -56.82 7.79
N THR A 26 15.22 -56.03 7.83
CA THR A 26 15.16 -54.59 8.07
C THR A 26 14.59 -53.93 6.82
N LEU A 27 13.27 -53.79 6.77
CA LEU A 27 12.60 -52.99 5.75
C LEU A 27 12.77 -51.51 6.14
N GLY A 28 13.73 -50.85 5.51
CA GLY A 28 13.90 -49.39 5.62
C GLY A 28 12.66 -48.73 5.05
N ILE A 29 11.81 -48.20 5.90
CA ILE A 29 10.75 -47.26 5.52
C ILE A 29 11.41 -45.96 5.13
N LEU A 30 11.64 -45.78 3.84
CA LEU A 30 11.96 -44.51 3.24
C LEU A 30 10.70 -43.64 3.37
N LEU A 31 10.63 -42.78 4.40
CA LEU A 31 9.64 -41.73 4.47
C LEU A 31 9.93 -40.77 3.30
N LEU A 32 9.25 -40.95 2.21
CA LEU A 32 9.09 -39.92 1.20
C LEU A 32 8.31 -38.79 1.88
N MET A 33 9.00 -37.77 2.29
CA MET A 33 8.45 -36.46 2.51
C MET A 33 7.94 -35.98 1.14
N ALA A 34 6.70 -36.29 0.82
CA ALA A 34 5.97 -35.57 -0.19
C ALA A 34 5.77 -34.15 0.38
N GLY A 35 6.75 -33.28 0.18
CA GLY A 35 6.52 -31.85 0.25
C GLY A 35 5.39 -31.60 -0.75
N CYS A 36 4.28 -31.04 -0.30
CA CYS A 36 3.38 -30.34 -1.20
C CYS A 36 4.19 -29.19 -1.79
N ALA A 37 4.86 -29.45 -2.92
CA ALA A 37 5.15 -28.37 -3.82
C ALA A 37 3.76 -27.89 -4.28
N GLU A 38 3.36 -26.71 -3.90
CA GLU A 38 2.28 -26.02 -4.59
C GLU A 38 2.70 -26.02 -6.06
N ASP A 39 1.91 -26.65 -6.89
CA ASP A 39 2.12 -26.59 -8.34
C ASP A 39 2.17 -25.12 -8.70
N PRO A 40 3.19 -24.66 -9.47
CA PRO A 40 3.22 -23.30 -9.95
C PRO A 40 1.88 -23.04 -10.64
N PRO A 41 1.25 -21.86 -10.41
CA PRO A 41 -0.05 -21.57 -11.00
C PRO A 41 0.01 -21.89 -12.48
N THR A 42 -0.86 -22.81 -12.92
CA THR A 42 -0.92 -23.25 -14.31
C THR A 42 -1.18 -22.00 -15.15
N ALA A 43 -0.28 -21.68 -16.06
CA ALA A 43 -0.48 -20.57 -16.98
C ALA A 43 -1.82 -20.78 -17.69
N VAL A 44 -2.77 -19.89 -17.46
CA VAL A 44 -4.08 -19.98 -18.12
C VAL A 44 -3.90 -19.43 -19.52
N ASP A 45 -3.75 -20.34 -20.49
CA ASP A 45 -3.69 -19.98 -21.91
C ASP A 45 -5.06 -19.54 -22.38
N GLY A 46 -5.09 -18.40 -23.04
CA GLY A 46 -6.26 -17.87 -23.72
C GLY A 46 -6.02 -17.67 -25.21
N ASN A 47 -6.98 -17.11 -25.89
CA ASN A 47 -6.85 -16.75 -27.31
C ASN A 47 -7.27 -15.29 -27.57
N ALA A 48 -7.34 -14.45 -26.55
CA ALA A 48 -7.50 -13.02 -26.70
C ALA A 48 -6.16 -12.37 -27.04
N THR A 49 -6.20 -11.28 -27.79
CA THR A 49 -5.05 -10.42 -28.05
C THR A 49 -5.32 -9.03 -27.50
N LEU A 50 -4.32 -8.47 -26.81
CA LEU A 50 -4.32 -7.11 -26.30
C LEU A 50 -3.21 -6.32 -26.94
N VAL A 51 -3.53 -5.12 -27.41
CA VAL A 51 -2.57 -4.17 -27.97
C VAL A 51 -2.65 -2.87 -27.16
N ILE A 52 -1.56 -2.49 -26.51
CA ILE A 52 -1.45 -1.24 -25.76
C ILE A 52 -0.52 -0.31 -26.54
N VAL A 53 -1.00 0.92 -26.74
CA VAL A 53 -0.20 2.01 -27.30
C VAL A 53 0.05 3.03 -26.19
N ALA A 54 1.27 3.11 -25.70
CA ALA A 54 1.67 4.09 -24.69
C ALA A 54 2.23 5.34 -25.37
N ILE A 55 1.66 6.51 -25.02
CA ILE A 55 2.09 7.82 -25.52
C ILE A 55 2.21 8.82 -24.35
N TRP A 56 2.96 9.89 -24.58
CA TRP A 56 3.11 10.96 -23.61
C TRP A 56 3.14 12.32 -24.31
N ASN A 57 2.78 13.39 -23.59
CA ASN A 57 2.82 14.75 -24.12
C ASN A 57 4.23 15.32 -24.01
N SER A 58 4.98 15.32 -25.09
CA SER A 58 6.37 15.81 -25.14
C SER A 58 6.48 17.34 -25.18
N SER A 59 5.38 18.06 -25.48
CA SER A 59 5.40 19.52 -25.49
C SER A 59 5.38 20.16 -24.09
N GLY A 60 4.99 19.40 -23.05
CA GLY A 60 4.77 19.96 -21.72
C GLY A 60 3.62 20.99 -21.66
N ASN A 61 2.83 21.12 -22.73
CA ASN A 61 1.72 22.07 -22.82
C ASN A 61 0.41 21.32 -23.07
N ASP A 62 -0.44 21.27 -22.08
CA ASP A 62 -1.72 20.54 -22.14
C ASP A 62 -2.75 21.22 -23.06
N SER A 63 -2.60 22.51 -23.32
CA SER A 63 -3.48 23.22 -24.26
C SER A 63 -3.12 22.97 -25.74
N LEU A 64 -1.86 22.58 -26.01
CA LEU A 64 -1.35 22.26 -27.34
C LEU A 64 -0.43 21.02 -27.26
N PRO A 65 -1.00 19.83 -26.95
CA PRO A 65 -0.20 18.63 -26.72
C PRO A 65 0.43 18.11 -28.01
N THR A 66 1.68 17.69 -27.91
CA THR A 66 2.36 16.90 -28.91
C THR A 66 2.60 15.53 -28.36
N PHE A 67 1.91 14.52 -28.89
CA PHE A 67 2.03 13.15 -28.39
C PHE A 67 3.13 12.40 -29.13
N GLU A 68 4.03 11.81 -28.35
CA GLU A 68 5.09 10.93 -28.83
C GLU A 68 4.95 9.52 -28.24
N PRO A 69 5.45 8.48 -28.96
CA PRO A 69 5.49 7.13 -28.43
C PRO A 69 6.32 7.03 -27.15
N LEU A 70 5.82 6.31 -26.16
CA LEU A 70 6.57 6.01 -24.95
C LEU A 70 7.30 4.67 -25.10
N ALA A 71 8.45 4.72 -25.77
CA ALA A 71 9.27 3.54 -26.06
C ALA A 71 9.91 2.97 -24.78
N GLY A 72 9.94 1.63 -24.62
CA GLY A 72 10.57 0.96 -23.49
C GLY A 72 9.88 1.19 -22.16
N ALA A 73 8.63 1.66 -22.16
CA ALA A 73 7.85 1.82 -20.95
C ALA A 73 7.51 0.45 -20.33
N LYS A 74 7.65 0.32 -19.02
CA LYS A 74 7.18 -0.87 -18.30
C LYS A 74 5.66 -0.84 -18.24
N VAL A 75 5.06 -1.96 -18.55
CA VAL A 75 3.61 -2.17 -18.55
C VAL A 75 3.31 -3.30 -17.58
N LEU A 76 2.65 -2.97 -16.47
CA LEU A 76 2.10 -3.92 -15.52
C LEU A 76 0.66 -4.23 -15.93
N LEU A 77 0.35 -5.51 -16.12
CA LEU A 77 -1.01 -5.98 -16.34
C LEU A 77 -1.41 -6.82 -15.14
N THR A 78 -2.60 -6.57 -14.61
CA THR A 78 -3.19 -7.31 -13.48
C THR A 78 -4.58 -7.78 -13.84
N SER A 79 -4.90 -9.02 -13.52
CA SER A 79 -6.22 -9.64 -13.67
C SER A 79 -6.48 -10.66 -12.57
N GLU A 80 -7.64 -11.30 -12.57
CA GLU A 80 -7.96 -12.42 -11.69
C GLU A 80 -7.00 -13.63 -11.83
N TYR A 81 -6.24 -13.71 -12.96
CA TYR A 81 -5.24 -14.75 -13.21
C TYR A 81 -3.83 -14.36 -12.77
N GLY A 82 -3.66 -13.23 -12.11
CA GLY A 82 -2.37 -12.72 -11.63
C GLY A 82 -1.86 -11.51 -12.39
N SER A 83 -0.60 -11.17 -12.14
CA SER A 83 0.06 -9.99 -12.71
C SER A 83 1.24 -10.38 -13.58
N MET A 84 1.50 -9.56 -14.62
CA MET A 84 2.70 -9.69 -15.45
C MET A 84 3.26 -8.31 -15.80
N VAL A 85 4.59 -8.25 -15.95
CA VAL A 85 5.28 -7.04 -16.41
C VAL A 85 5.87 -7.29 -17.79
N ARG A 86 5.68 -6.33 -18.70
CA ARG A 86 6.24 -6.31 -20.06
C ARG A 86 6.79 -4.92 -20.35
N ALA A 87 7.29 -4.72 -21.56
CA ALA A 87 7.74 -3.40 -22.02
C ALA A 87 7.19 -3.09 -23.41
N THR A 88 6.94 -1.80 -23.67
CA THR A 88 6.62 -1.32 -25.02
C THR A 88 7.84 -1.37 -25.93
N ASP A 89 7.61 -1.53 -27.21
CA ASP A 89 8.65 -1.42 -28.25
C ASP A 89 9.05 0.05 -28.53
N ASN A 90 9.89 0.26 -29.54
CA ASN A 90 10.33 1.60 -29.95
C ASN A 90 9.21 2.51 -30.51
N ALA A 91 8.09 1.93 -30.88
CA ALA A 91 6.89 2.65 -31.31
C ALA A 91 5.90 2.90 -30.17
N GLY A 92 6.29 2.59 -28.92
CA GLY A 92 5.42 2.68 -27.75
C GLY A 92 4.33 1.61 -27.73
N VAL A 93 4.47 0.52 -28.48
CA VAL A 93 3.45 -0.52 -28.62
C VAL A 93 3.85 -1.77 -27.84
N LEU A 94 2.89 -2.32 -27.09
CA LEU A 94 2.96 -3.65 -26.52
C LEU A 94 1.84 -4.50 -27.09
N ARG A 95 2.19 -5.62 -27.71
CA ARG A 95 1.23 -6.62 -28.18
C ARG A 95 1.36 -7.89 -27.35
N LEU A 96 0.25 -8.37 -26.83
CA LEU A 96 0.15 -9.59 -26.05
C LEU A 96 -0.88 -10.52 -26.70
N ASP A 97 -0.42 -11.66 -27.17
CA ASP A 97 -1.25 -12.72 -27.72
C ASP A 97 -1.47 -13.82 -26.67
N HIS A 98 -2.47 -14.63 -26.87
CA HIS A 98 -2.81 -15.78 -26.01
C HIS A 98 -3.20 -15.42 -24.56
N LEU A 99 -3.80 -14.26 -24.37
CA LEU A 99 -4.30 -13.86 -23.06
C LEU A 99 -5.64 -14.53 -22.73
N PRO A 100 -5.91 -14.87 -21.46
CA PRO A 100 -7.23 -15.22 -20.99
C PRO A 100 -8.25 -14.10 -21.28
N ALA A 101 -9.49 -14.48 -21.52
CA ALA A 101 -10.60 -13.54 -21.55
C ALA A 101 -10.90 -13.12 -20.11
N ALA A 102 -10.54 -11.88 -19.76
CA ALA A 102 -10.62 -11.34 -18.40
C ALA A 102 -10.81 -9.82 -18.41
N THR A 103 -10.98 -9.26 -17.22
CA THR A 103 -10.87 -7.81 -17.00
C THR A 103 -9.46 -7.50 -16.52
N TYR A 104 -8.79 -6.59 -17.22
CA TYR A 104 -7.42 -6.19 -16.93
C TYR A 104 -7.37 -4.77 -16.40
N SER A 105 -6.52 -4.57 -15.40
CA SER A 105 -5.98 -3.26 -15.02
C SER A 105 -4.56 -3.17 -15.57
N ILE A 106 -4.24 -2.06 -16.22
CA ILE A 106 -2.97 -1.87 -16.91
C ILE A 106 -2.36 -0.55 -16.46
N ALA A 107 -1.14 -0.60 -15.96
CA ALA A 107 -0.34 0.57 -15.61
C ALA A 107 0.90 0.66 -16.48
N VAL A 108 1.15 1.83 -17.04
CA VAL A 108 2.33 2.14 -17.86
C VAL A 108 3.19 3.12 -17.10
N ARG A 109 4.52 2.91 -17.10
CA ARG A 109 5.45 3.82 -16.45
C ARG A 109 6.81 3.82 -17.12
N ARG A 110 7.47 4.98 -17.08
CA ARG A 110 8.84 5.17 -17.53
C ARG A 110 9.42 6.46 -16.96
N SER A 111 10.73 6.49 -16.69
CA SER A 111 11.43 7.75 -16.43
C SER A 111 11.34 8.67 -17.65
N HIS A 112 11.13 9.96 -17.42
CA HIS A 112 11.05 10.96 -18.48
C HIS A 112 12.36 10.97 -19.29
N PRO A 113 12.29 10.95 -20.64
CA PRO A 113 13.49 10.81 -21.48
C PRO A 113 14.55 11.90 -21.30
N LEU A 114 14.13 13.10 -20.89
CA LEU A 114 15.00 14.28 -20.76
C LEU A 114 15.28 14.64 -19.29
N ASP A 115 14.47 14.15 -18.35
CA ASP A 115 14.63 14.42 -16.91
C ASP A 115 14.33 13.15 -16.10
N PRO A 116 15.37 12.39 -15.70
CA PRO A 116 15.17 11.15 -14.95
C PRO A 116 14.51 11.30 -13.57
N GLY A 117 14.45 12.53 -13.04
CA GLY A 117 13.72 12.86 -11.79
C GLY A 117 12.21 12.91 -11.96
N ILE A 118 11.73 12.94 -13.19
CA ILE A 118 10.31 12.93 -13.53
C ILE A 118 9.93 11.52 -14.00
N GLN A 119 8.80 11.02 -13.54
CA GLN A 119 8.21 9.77 -14.03
C GLN A 119 7.04 10.07 -14.96
N LEU A 120 6.90 9.28 -16.01
CA LEU A 120 5.75 9.27 -16.91
C LEU A 120 4.89 8.06 -16.54
N VAL A 121 3.66 8.31 -16.10
CA VAL A 121 2.72 7.27 -15.69
C VAL A 121 1.39 7.43 -16.38
N GLY A 122 0.71 6.31 -16.63
CA GLY A 122 -0.65 6.27 -17.15
C GLY A 122 -1.26 4.90 -16.88
N SER A 123 -2.58 4.84 -16.75
CA SER A 123 -3.25 3.57 -16.52
C SER A 123 -4.61 3.51 -17.22
N VAL A 124 -5.12 2.31 -17.31
CA VAL A 124 -6.50 1.99 -17.64
C VAL A 124 -6.96 0.82 -16.77
N THR A 125 -8.14 0.93 -16.20
CA THR A 125 -8.76 -0.12 -15.40
C THR A 125 -10.02 -0.64 -16.08
N GLY A 126 -10.39 -1.89 -15.78
CA GLY A 126 -11.62 -2.47 -16.30
C GLY A 126 -11.60 -2.83 -17.80
N LEU A 127 -10.42 -2.91 -18.44
CA LEU A 127 -10.31 -3.28 -19.85
C LEU A 127 -10.65 -4.75 -20.04
N LYS A 128 -11.73 -5.03 -20.75
CA LYS A 128 -12.21 -6.40 -20.98
C LYS A 128 -11.67 -6.99 -22.26
N THR A 129 -10.95 -8.09 -22.15
CA THR A 129 -10.56 -8.91 -23.30
C THR A 129 -11.60 -10.01 -23.57
N GLN A 130 -11.71 -10.41 -24.81
CA GLN A 130 -12.63 -11.45 -25.24
C GLN A 130 -11.91 -12.48 -26.11
N SER A 131 -12.29 -13.74 -25.92
CA SER A 131 -11.73 -14.88 -26.67
C SER A 131 -11.83 -14.67 -28.18
N GLY A 132 -10.72 -14.82 -28.88
CA GLY A 132 -10.62 -14.67 -30.33
C GLY A 132 -10.66 -13.24 -30.86
N LEU A 133 -10.71 -12.22 -29.98
CA LEU A 133 -10.73 -10.82 -30.39
C LEU A 133 -9.42 -10.12 -30.09
N VAL A 134 -9.13 -9.11 -30.91
CA VAL A 134 -8.06 -8.15 -30.67
C VAL A 134 -8.67 -6.91 -30.05
N ILE A 135 -8.24 -6.57 -28.84
CA ILE A 135 -8.62 -5.34 -28.14
C ILE A 135 -7.41 -4.41 -28.18
N ALA A 136 -7.62 -3.17 -28.57
CA ALA A 136 -6.57 -2.16 -28.57
C ALA A 136 -6.99 -0.96 -27.73
N ASP A 137 -6.03 -0.41 -26.96
CA ASP A 137 -6.24 0.80 -26.18
C ASP A 137 -5.00 1.70 -26.22
N THR A 138 -5.20 3.01 -26.00
CA THR A 138 -4.13 4.01 -25.97
C THR A 138 -4.05 4.63 -24.60
N ILE A 139 -2.95 4.38 -23.90
CA ILE A 139 -2.68 4.94 -22.58
C ILE A 139 -1.83 6.20 -22.75
N ARG A 140 -2.41 7.32 -22.30
CA ARG A 140 -1.71 8.61 -22.25
C ARG A 140 -1.04 8.74 -20.91
N SER A 141 0.30 8.79 -20.94
CA SER A 141 1.10 8.99 -19.75
C SER A 141 1.30 10.47 -19.48
N ARG A 142 1.23 10.86 -18.22
CA ARG A 142 1.49 12.20 -17.70
C ARG A 142 2.73 12.21 -16.83
N SER A 143 3.33 13.37 -16.66
CA SER A 143 4.48 13.55 -15.78
C SER A 143 4.04 13.59 -14.32
N ILE A 144 4.77 12.88 -13.49
CA ILE A 144 4.74 13.01 -12.03
C ILE A 144 6.13 13.38 -11.54
N SER A 145 6.17 14.21 -10.49
CA SER A 145 7.42 14.65 -9.86
C SER A 145 7.75 13.80 -8.63
N GLY A 146 8.97 13.94 -8.11
CA GLY A 146 9.41 13.31 -6.87
C GLY A 146 10.14 11.99 -7.03
N THR A 147 10.19 11.21 -5.95
CA THR A 147 10.92 9.92 -5.90
C THR A 147 10.24 8.81 -6.69
N GLY A 148 8.99 9.01 -7.08
CA GLY A 148 8.12 8.01 -7.67
C GLY A 148 7.42 7.13 -6.61
N ILE A 149 7.63 7.40 -5.33
CA ILE A 149 6.81 6.85 -4.23
C ILE A 149 5.70 7.86 -3.94
N ALA A 150 4.46 7.40 -3.87
CA ALA A 150 3.31 8.24 -3.59
C ALA A 150 2.37 7.57 -2.58
N ILE A 151 1.66 8.37 -1.82
CA ILE A 151 0.51 7.96 -1.02
C ILE A 151 -0.61 7.61 -2.00
N ASN A 152 -1.03 6.34 -2.02
CA ASN A 152 -2.03 5.84 -2.97
C ASN A 152 -3.43 5.75 -2.39
N GLU A 153 -3.56 5.25 -1.17
CA GLU A 153 -4.85 5.10 -0.50
C GLU A 153 -4.77 5.50 0.97
N ILE A 154 -5.79 6.18 1.45
CA ILE A 154 -5.99 6.52 2.86
C ILE A 154 -7.35 5.96 3.28
N TYR A 155 -7.33 4.96 4.16
CA TYR A 155 -8.53 4.42 4.76
C TYR A 155 -8.63 4.88 6.22
N SER A 156 -9.38 5.96 6.45
CA SER A 156 -9.43 6.64 7.74
C SER A 156 -10.78 6.52 8.45
N VAL A 157 -11.86 6.16 7.72
CA VAL A 157 -13.23 6.39 8.22
C VAL A 157 -13.85 5.18 8.92
N GLY A 158 -13.19 4.03 8.89
CA GLY A 158 -13.70 2.78 9.47
C GLY A 158 -14.77 2.08 8.64
N PRO A 159 -15.09 0.81 8.96
CA PRO A 159 -16.03 -0.01 8.23
C PRO A 159 -17.45 0.47 8.43
N LEU A 160 -18.37 0.01 7.58
CA LEU A 160 -19.80 0.26 7.80
C LEU A 160 -20.24 -0.41 9.10
N ASN A 161 -20.49 0.40 10.13
CA ASN A 161 -20.90 -0.05 11.45
C ASN A 161 -21.69 1.03 12.19
N ASP A 162 -22.43 0.63 13.24
CA ASP A 162 -23.21 1.49 14.13
C ASP A 162 -22.57 1.60 15.54
N MET A 163 -21.37 1.02 15.74
CA MET A 163 -20.65 0.99 17.00
C MET A 163 -19.49 1.99 17.07
N PHE A 164 -19.33 2.83 16.06
CA PHE A 164 -18.27 3.83 15.96
C PHE A 164 -16.86 3.23 15.94
N PHE A 165 -16.71 2.01 15.43
CA PHE A 165 -15.41 1.36 15.23
C PHE A 165 -14.68 1.97 14.03
N PHE A 166 -13.35 2.19 14.16
CA PHE A 166 -12.50 2.78 13.13
C PHE A 166 -11.00 2.48 13.31
N TYR A 167 -10.66 1.40 14.02
CA TYR A 167 -9.26 1.02 14.25
C TYR A 167 -8.63 0.24 13.09
N ASP A 168 -9.40 -0.10 12.07
CA ASP A 168 -8.95 -0.77 10.85
C ASP A 168 -8.33 0.16 9.80
N GLN A 169 -7.74 1.25 10.27
CA GLN A 169 -7.18 2.29 9.41
C GLN A 169 -5.83 1.86 8.80
N PHE A 170 -5.56 2.33 7.59
CA PHE A 170 -4.26 2.14 6.95
C PHE A 170 -3.92 3.28 5.98
N LEU A 171 -2.63 3.39 5.70
CA LEU A 171 -2.04 4.17 4.62
C LEU A 171 -1.42 3.22 3.61
N GLU A 172 -1.61 3.45 2.33
CA GLU A 172 -0.96 2.69 1.29
C GLU A 172 -0.02 3.56 0.48
N LEU A 173 1.19 3.07 0.28
CA LEU A 173 2.18 3.67 -0.61
C LEU A 173 2.24 2.88 -1.92
N TYR A 174 2.63 3.57 -2.99
CA TYR A 174 2.80 2.96 -4.30
C TYR A 174 4.09 3.46 -4.96
N ASN A 175 4.87 2.55 -5.54
CA ASN A 175 6.03 2.93 -6.34
C ASN A 175 5.64 3.06 -7.82
N ALA A 176 5.39 4.29 -8.25
CA ALA A 176 5.07 4.62 -9.64
C ALA A 176 6.30 4.65 -10.56
N SER A 177 7.51 4.58 -10.02
CA SER A 177 8.73 4.61 -10.83
C SER A 177 8.98 3.29 -11.56
N ASP A 178 9.88 3.31 -12.53
CA ASP A 178 10.33 2.12 -13.28
C ASP A 178 11.50 1.39 -12.62
N SER A 179 11.93 1.83 -11.45
CA SER A 179 13.05 1.29 -10.68
C SER A 179 12.66 0.98 -9.23
N THR A 180 13.37 0.06 -8.62
CA THR A 180 13.23 -0.19 -7.18
C THR A 180 13.62 1.07 -6.42
N ARG A 181 12.78 1.47 -5.49
CA ARG A 181 13.03 2.52 -4.50
C ARG A 181 13.25 1.87 -3.14
N TYR A 182 13.77 2.65 -2.22
CA TYR A 182 14.09 2.16 -0.88
C TYR A 182 13.49 3.10 0.16
N LEU A 183 12.92 2.50 1.20
CA LEU A 183 12.21 3.22 2.26
C LEU A 183 13.09 3.49 3.47
N ASP A 184 14.35 3.02 3.45
CA ASP A 184 15.30 3.14 4.56
C ASP A 184 15.40 4.57 5.08
N GLY A 185 15.08 4.75 6.36
CA GLY A 185 15.14 6.02 7.04
C GLY A 185 14.07 7.03 6.63
N MET A 186 13.24 6.76 5.62
CA MET A 186 12.11 7.63 5.27
C MET A 186 11.15 7.75 6.45
N ILE A 187 10.44 8.87 6.50
CA ILE A 187 9.46 9.15 7.56
C ILE A 187 8.06 9.28 7.00
N VAL A 188 7.10 8.83 7.80
CA VAL A 188 5.66 9.04 7.58
C VAL A 188 5.16 9.90 8.72
N MET A 189 4.46 10.98 8.38
CA MET A 189 4.04 11.99 9.33
C MET A 189 2.54 12.26 9.24
N ARG A 190 1.96 12.58 10.39
CA ARG A 190 0.65 13.18 10.51
C ARG A 190 0.79 14.62 11.01
N MET A 191 0.21 15.55 10.30
CA MET A 191 -0.03 16.91 10.80
C MET A 191 -1.45 17.03 11.33
N SER A 192 -1.65 17.95 12.25
CA SER A 192 -2.99 18.37 12.64
C SER A 192 -3.74 18.92 11.44
N GLY A 193 -4.76 18.19 11.00
CA GLY A 193 -5.66 18.66 9.95
C GLY A 193 -6.46 19.86 10.39
N ASN A 194 -7.03 20.57 9.45
CA ASN A 194 -7.80 21.77 9.75
C ASN A 194 -9.30 21.55 9.86
N SER A 195 -9.78 20.33 9.74
CA SER A 195 -11.21 19.99 9.88
C SER A 195 -11.83 20.50 11.19
N GLU A 196 -11.02 20.65 12.21
CA GLU A 196 -11.41 21.20 13.52
C GLU A 196 -11.00 22.65 13.70
N GLY A 197 -10.54 23.29 12.65
CA GLY A 197 -10.10 24.67 12.69
C GLY A 197 -8.77 24.89 13.41
N LEU A 198 -7.92 23.86 13.44
CA LEU A 198 -6.61 23.88 14.10
C LEU A 198 -5.59 24.80 13.43
N GLY A 199 -6.02 25.57 12.48
CA GLY A 199 -5.22 26.62 11.90
C GLY A 199 -4.13 26.14 10.93
N PRO A 200 -3.39 27.04 10.34
CA PRO A 200 -2.26 26.73 9.50
C PRO A 200 -1.18 26.04 10.32
N GLY A 201 -0.69 24.92 9.83
CA GLY A 201 0.38 24.21 10.48
C GLY A 201 1.53 23.95 9.53
N ALA A 202 1.46 24.46 8.30
CA ALA A 202 2.36 24.01 7.28
C ALA A 202 3.70 24.76 7.25
N ASP A 203 3.72 26.04 7.50
CA ASP A 203 4.94 26.87 7.46
C ASP A 203 4.65 28.15 8.22
N GLU A 204 4.56 28.04 9.54
CA GLU A 204 4.16 29.16 10.42
C GLU A 204 5.18 30.31 10.43
N GLY A 205 6.45 30.00 10.25
CA GLY A 205 7.55 30.95 10.20
C GLY A 205 7.82 31.50 8.80
N ALA A 206 7.25 30.88 7.75
CA ALA A 206 7.67 31.07 6.36
C ALA A 206 9.19 30.85 6.16
N ASP A 207 9.74 29.91 6.95
CA ASP A 207 11.16 29.56 6.99
C ASP A 207 11.53 28.37 6.12
N GLY A 208 10.53 27.67 5.57
CA GLY A 208 10.72 26.55 4.66
C GLY A 208 10.49 25.19 5.31
N ASP A 209 9.98 25.17 6.53
CA ASP A 209 9.74 23.95 7.29
C ASP A 209 8.24 23.62 7.40
N ILE A 210 7.94 22.34 7.59
CA ILE A 210 6.58 21.85 7.89
C ILE A 210 6.40 21.79 9.40
N ASP A 211 5.62 22.71 9.92
CA ASP A 211 5.24 22.79 11.33
C ASP A 211 4.05 21.89 11.66
N GLY A 212 3.75 21.78 12.96
CA GLY A 212 2.53 21.11 13.43
C GLY A 212 2.50 19.59 13.30
N VAL A 213 3.65 18.94 13.13
CA VAL A 213 3.76 17.47 13.08
C VAL A 213 3.33 16.86 14.40
N THR A 214 2.25 16.07 14.40
CA THR A 214 1.67 15.46 15.61
C THR A 214 2.18 14.04 15.86
N TYR A 215 2.46 13.29 14.80
CA TYR A 215 3.08 11.97 14.83
C TYR A 215 4.13 11.89 13.73
N ILE A 216 5.20 11.17 14.00
CA ILE A 216 6.27 10.90 13.05
C ILE A 216 6.79 9.48 13.28
N PHE A 217 6.67 8.65 12.25
CA PHE A 217 7.16 7.27 12.24
C PHE A 217 8.24 7.12 11.19
N GLN A 218 9.26 6.34 11.48
CA GLN A 218 10.41 6.15 10.61
C GLN A 218 10.55 4.69 10.20
N PHE A 219 10.78 4.45 8.92
CA PHE A 219 11.23 3.15 8.43
C PHE A 219 12.61 2.82 9.00
N PRO A 220 12.89 1.57 9.35
CA PRO A 220 14.23 1.14 9.78
C PRO A 220 15.30 1.47 8.72
N GLY A 221 16.56 1.57 9.18
CA GLY A 221 17.69 1.93 8.33
C GLY A 221 18.01 3.43 8.38
N THR A 222 18.86 3.87 7.49
CA THR A 222 19.30 5.26 7.37
C THR A 222 18.86 5.84 6.04
N ALA A 223 18.55 7.12 5.99
CA ALA A 223 18.17 7.81 4.76
C ALA A 223 19.18 7.52 3.64
N GLY A 224 18.68 7.05 2.49
CA GLY A 224 19.49 6.60 1.36
C GLY A 224 20.05 5.19 1.49
N GLY A 225 19.66 4.40 2.49
CA GLY A 225 19.94 2.97 2.60
C GLY A 225 19.27 2.13 1.51
N ALA A 226 19.48 0.81 1.52
CA ALA A 226 18.98 -0.09 0.49
C ALA A 226 18.52 -1.45 1.06
N GLN A 227 17.96 -1.46 2.27
CA GLN A 227 17.52 -2.68 2.94
C GLN A 227 16.01 -2.93 2.79
N HIS A 228 15.22 -1.88 2.60
CA HIS A 228 13.76 -1.93 2.54
C HIS A 228 13.24 -1.50 1.16
N PRO A 229 13.30 -2.42 0.16
CA PRO A 229 12.89 -2.10 -1.20
C PRO A 229 11.37 -2.02 -1.35
N ILE A 230 10.92 -1.09 -2.19
CA ILE A 230 9.59 -1.10 -2.82
C ILE A 230 9.79 -1.19 -4.33
N HIS A 231 9.31 -2.28 -4.92
CA HIS A 231 9.53 -2.57 -6.33
C HIS A 231 8.61 -1.75 -7.25
N PRO A 232 8.98 -1.58 -8.51
CA PRO A 232 8.13 -0.92 -9.49
C PRO A 232 6.72 -1.53 -9.51
N GLY A 233 5.69 -0.69 -9.30
CA GLY A 233 4.28 -1.10 -9.28
C GLY A 233 3.85 -1.86 -8.05
N GLN A 234 4.66 -1.88 -7.02
CA GLN A 234 4.29 -2.46 -5.75
C GLN A 234 3.45 -1.46 -4.96
N PHE A 235 2.35 -1.96 -4.40
CA PHE A 235 1.63 -1.35 -3.29
C PHE A 235 2.26 -1.83 -1.98
N LEU A 236 2.21 -0.99 -0.96
CA LEU A 236 2.78 -1.27 0.35
C LEU A 236 1.85 -0.70 1.42
N VAL A 237 1.31 -1.58 2.25
CA VAL A 237 0.30 -1.26 3.26
C VAL A 237 0.95 -0.99 4.61
N LEU A 238 0.66 0.17 5.18
CA LEU A 238 1.04 0.58 6.53
C LEU A 238 -0.23 0.56 7.39
N ALA A 239 -0.39 -0.45 8.23
CA ALA A 239 -1.54 -0.60 9.10
C ALA A 239 -1.40 0.23 10.39
N VAL A 240 -2.52 0.74 10.89
CA VAL A 240 -2.56 1.27 12.28
C VAL A 240 -2.47 0.08 13.23
N ASP A 241 -3.40 -0.88 13.11
CA ASP A 241 -3.37 -2.18 13.78
C ASP A 241 -3.26 -3.28 12.72
N ALA A 242 -2.18 -4.05 12.71
CA ALA A 242 -1.93 -5.10 11.72
C ALA A 242 -2.64 -6.41 12.07
N VAL A 243 -3.98 -6.39 12.20
CA VAL A 243 -4.81 -7.56 12.54
C VAL A 243 -5.93 -7.80 11.50
N ASP A 244 -6.57 -8.96 11.56
CA ASP A 244 -7.79 -9.22 10.77
C ASP A 244 -9.01 -8.65 11.50
N HIS A 245 -9.36 -7.41 11.21
CA HIS A 245 -10.50 -6.71 11.81
C HIS A 245 -11.85 -7.31 11.42
N ARG A 246 -11.93 -8.12 10.35
CA ARG A 246 -13.15 -8.81 9.93
C ARG A 246 -13.66 -9.81 10.97
N ALA A 247 -12.77 -10.25 11.85
CA ALA A 247 -13.16 -11.09 13.01
C ALA A 247 -14.11 -10.35 13.95
N GLN A 248 -14.01 -9.02 14.04
CA GLN A 248 -14.87 -8.18 14.87
C GLN A 248 -16.01 -7.55 14.06
N PHE A 249 -15.71 -7.04 12.85
CA PHE A 249 -16.68 -6.42 11.95
C PHE A 249 -16.50 -6.99 10.54
N ALA A 250 -17.46 -7.78 10.08
CA ALA A 250 -17.37 -8.48 8.78
C ALA A 250 -17.23 -7.52 7.57
N THR A 251 -17.57 -6.24 7.74
CA THR A 251 -17.43 -5.18 6.74
C THR A 251 -16.09 -4.45 6.79
N SER A 252 -15.22 -4.85 7.72
CA SER A 252 -13.87 -4.31 7.88
C SER A 252 -12.87 -4.97 6.94
N VAL A 253 -11.59 -4.60 7.05
CA VAL A 253 -10.49 -5.10 6.23
C VAL A 253 -9.60 -6.07 7.03
N ASP A 254 -8.86 -6.91 6.32
CA ASP A 254 -7.81 -7.77 6.86
C ASP A 254 -6.46 -7.08 6.68
N LEU A 255 -5.89 -6.60 7.77
CA LEU A 255 -4.57 -5.98 7.81
C LEU A 255 -3.50 -6.90 8.42
N SER A 256 -3.83 -8.16 8.73
CA SER A 256 -2.90 -9.10 9.37
C SER A 256 -1.65 -9.43 8.54
N LYS A 257 -1.65 -9.02 7.27
CA LYS A 257 -0.53 -9.17 6.33
C LYS A 257 -0.05 -7.83 5.79
N ALA A 258 -0.29 -6.75 6.51
CA ALA A 258 0.28 -5.46 6.17
C ALA A 258 1.81 -5.55 6.08
N ASP A 259 2.40 -4.70 5.26
CA ASP A 259 3.86 -4.70 5.09
C ASP A 259 4.56 -4.07 6.30
N TRP A 260 3.90 -3.12 6.95
CA TRP A 260 4.38 -2.41 8.15
C TRP A 260 3.22 -2.04 9.08
N GLU A 261 3.56 -1.83 10.37
CA GLU A 261 2.64 -1.37 11.39
C GLU A 261 3.10 -0.07 12.03
N PHE A 262 2.17 0.84 12.30
CA PHE A 262 2.41 2.07 13.06
C PHE A 262 2.36 1.80 14.57
N TYR A 263 3.05 0.78 15.02
CA TYR A 263 3.07 0.44 16.43
C TYR A 263 3.67 1.56 17.29
N ASN A 264 2.88 2.08 18.24
CA ASN A 264 3.32 3.10 19.17
C ASN A 264 3.80 2.47 20.49
N GLN A 265 5.08 2.13 20.56
CA GLN A 265 5.70 1.54 21.74
C GLN A 265 5.57 2.35 23.04
N PHE A 266 5.12 3.61 22.96
CA PHE A 266 4.87 4.49 24.10
C PHE A 266 3.41 4.49 24.56
N SER A 267 2.51 3.87 23.80
CA SER A 267 1.11 3.68 24.19
C SER A 267 0.94 2.33 24.90
N PRO A 268 0.36 2.31 26.11
CA PRO A 268 0.10 1.05 26.80
C PRO A 268 -1.12 0.28 26.25
N GLU A 269 -1.89 0.90 25.36
CA GLU A 269 -3.12 0.35 24.77
C GLU A 269 -2.90 -0.22 23.37
N ASP A 270 -1.80 0.17 22.72
CA ASP A 270 -1.43 -0.30 21.40
C ASP A 270 -0.88 -1.75 21.45
N ILE A 271 -1.37 -2.59 20.56
CA ILE A 271 -1.06 -4.04 20.54
C ILE A 271 -0.25 -4.36 19.27
N ASP A 272 1.02 -4.68 19.49
CA ASP A 272 1.97 -5.10 18.45
C ASP A 272 1.57 -6.44 17.80
N ASN A 273 1.57 -6.51 16.47
CA ASN A 273 1.59 -7.78 15.76
C ASN A 273 3.03 -8.22 15.48
N PRO A 274 3.59 -9.20 16.22
CA PRO A 274 4.99 -9.59 16.09
C PRO A 274 5.37 -10.21 14.73
N ASN A 275 4.39 -10.44 13.85
CA ASN A 275 4.62 -10.96 12.50
C ASN A 275 4.69 -9.86 11.43
N VAL A 276 4.39 -8.62 11.79
CA VAL A 276 4.47 -7.46 10.91
C VAL A 276 5.56 -6.53 11.44
N PRO A 277 6.49 -6.06 10.60
CA PRO A 277 7.54 -5.16 11.06
C PRO A 277 6.98 -3.79 11.43
N ASN A 278 7.56 -3.17 12.46
CA ASN A 278 7.13 -1.89 12.99
C ASN A 278 7.91 -0.72 12.40
N LEU A 279 7.22 0.39 12.16
CA LEU A 279 7.83 1.71 12.03
C LEU A 279 8.20 2.24 13.41
N ALA A 280 9.32 2.94 13.53
CA ALA A 280 9.74 3.54 14.80
C ALA A 280 9.03 4.87 15.05
N ASN A 281 8.21 4.98 16.12
CA ASN A 281 7.66 6.26 16.54
C ASN A 281 8.78 7.14 17.13
N LEU A 282 9.04 8.30 16.50
CA LEU A 282 10.07 9.25 16.95
C LEU A 282 9.55 10.23 18.04
N ARG A 283 8.23 10.25 18.31
CA ARG A 283 7.58 11.10 19.29
C ARG A 283 7.30 10.36 20.59
N SER A 284 8.29 10.30 21.48
CA SER A 284 8.13 9.64 22.80
C SER A 284 7.15 10.34 23.75
N ASP A 285 6.79 11.59 23.45
CA ASP A 285 5.76 12.35 24.17
C ASP A 285 4.33 11.97 23.78
N ARG A 286 4.14 11.16 22.71
CA ARG A 286 2.86 10.64 22.27
C ARG A 286 2.64 9.25 22.85
N THR A 287 1.79 9.19 23.88
CA THR A 287 1.52 7.98 24.67
C THR A 287 0.12 7.42 24.45
N VAL A 288 -0.58 7.89 23.43
CA VAL A 288 -1.85 7.38 22.96
C VAL A 288 -1.67 6.69 21.63
N ASP A 289 -2.60 5.84 21.29
CA ASP A 289 -2.64 5.13 20.04
C ASP A 289 -2.62 6.07 18.83
N PHE A 290 -1.99 5.63 17.74
CA PHE A 290 -1.95 6.40 16.51
C PHE A 290 -3.21 6.14 15.71
N LEU A 291 -3.95 7.18 15.38
CA LEU A 291 -5.17 7.12 14.58
C LEU A 291 -5.25 8.31 13.63
N TYR A 292 -5.84 8.09 12.48
CA TYR A 292 -6.20 9.17 11.56
C TYR A 292 -7.51 9.82 11.98
N SER A 293 -7.65 11.11 11.70
CA SER A 293 -8.93 11.78 11.89
C SER A 293 -9.98 11.25 10.88
N LEU A 294 -11.18 10.98 11.38
CA LEU A 294 -12.32 10.56 10.54
C LEU A 294 -12.85 11.65 9.60
N THR A 295 -12.38 12.88 9.72
CA THR A 295 -12.96 14.03 9.02
C THR A 295 -11.96 14.90 8.31
N GLY A 296 -10.70 14.78 8.63
CA GLY A 296 -9.67 15.56 7.98
C GLY A 296 -8.36 15.54 8.72
N ASP A 297 -7.31 15.34 7.97
CA ASP A 297 -5.94 15.28 8.45
C ASP A 297 -4.99 15.58 7.30
N VAL A 298 -3.71 15.68 7.60
CA VAL A 298 -2.63 15.73 6.61
C VAL A 298 -1.70 14.56 6.86
N MET A 299 -1.51 13.74 5.81
CA MET A 299 -0.56 12.65 5.80
C MET A 299 0.57 12.98 4.84
N MET A 300 1.80 12.76 5.28
CA MET A 300 3.01 13.07 4.50
C MET A 300 4.02 11.96 4.58
N ILE A 301 4.79 11.81 3.52
CA ILE A 301 6.02 11.03 3.49
C ILE A 301 7.18 11.94 3.12
N ALA A 302 8.33 11.77 3.80
CA ALA A 302 9.54 12.52 3.52
C ALA A 302 10.77 11.61 3.50
N SER A 303 11.88 12.10 2.93
CA SER A 303 13.10 11.31 2.69
C SER A 303 13.81 10.85 3.98
N GLY A 304 13.50 11.45 5.12
CA GLY A 304 14.17 11.20 6.39
C GLY A 304 15.57 11.82 6.50
N GLN A 305 15.91 12.73 5.60
CA GLN A 305 17.13 13.54 5.74
C GLN A 305 17.00 14.53 6.89
N ASP A 306 15.79 15.02 7.11
CA ASP A 306 15.40 15.76 8.28
C ASP A 306 14.36 14.96 9.07
N THR A 307 14.57 14.86 10.40
CA THR A 307 13.67 14.17 11.35
C THR A 307 13.46 15.01 12.62
N VAL A 308 13.94 16.24 12.63
CA VAL A 308 13.90 17.14 13.79
C VAL A 308 12.58 17.92 13.80
N TRP A 309 11.51 17.19 14.13
CA TRP A 309 10.14 17.69 14.10
C TRP A 309 9.80 18.85 15.04
N VAL A 310 10.69 19.20 15.98
CA VAL A 310 10.44 20.27 16.99
C VAL A 310 10.52 21.66 16.39
N ASP A 311 11.41 21.84 15.44
CA ASP A 311 11.63 23.07 14.69
C ASP A 311 11.09 23.01 13.25
N GLY A 312 10.27 22.00 12.95
CA GLY A 312 9.68 21.75 11.65
C GLY A 312 10.44 20.68 10.84
N ILE A 313 9.85 20.21 9.76
CA ILE A 313 10.47 19.31 8.79
C ILE A 313 10.68 20.07 7.50
N ASP A 314 11.92 20.12 7.04
CA ASP A 314 12.31 20.81 5.81
C ASP A 314 11.43 20.39 4.63
N ILE A 315 10.70 21.35 4.05
CA ILE A 315 9.75 21.13 2.95
C ILE A 315 10.41 20.44 1.74
N GLU A 316 11.70 20.74 1.49
CA GLU A 316 12.42 20.14 0.35
C GLU A 316 12.66 18.63 0.53
N THR A 317 12.51 18.10 1.75
CA THR A 317 12.63 16.67 2.04
C THR A 317 11.33 15.91 1.82
N VAL A 318 10.20 16.60 1.69
CA VAL A 318 8.89 15.98 1.46
C VAL A 318 8.85 15.30 0.09
N VAL A 319 8.35 14.07 0.09
CA VAL A 319 8.26 13.22 -1.11
C VAL A 319 6.85 13.28 -1.68
N ASP A 320 5.84 13.18 -0.84
CA ASP A 320 4.42 13.29 -1.19
C ASP A 320 3.61 13.62 0.07
N ALA A 321 2.51 14.34 -0.12
CA ALA A 321 1.59 14.68 0.95
C ALA A 321 0.15 14.78 0.45
N VAL A 322 -0.78 14.45 1.32
CA VAL A 322 -2.22 14.50 1.05
C VAL A 322 -2.92 15.18 2.22
N GLU A 323 -3.61 16.28 1.92
CA GLU A 323 -4.58 16.85 2.85
C GLU A 323 -5.98 16.38 2.47
N TYR A 324 -6.72 15.84 3.44
CA TYR A 324 -8.11 15.46 3.23
C TYR A 324 -9.00 16.10 4.29
N GLN A 325 -10.26 16.40 3.92
CA GLN A 325 -11.22 17.00 4.82
C GLN A 325 -12.67 16.75 4.39
N SER A 326 -13.58 16.73 5.38
CA SER A 326 -15.01 16.49 5.14
C SER A 326 -15.77 17.73 4.69
N SER A 327 -15.19 18.92 4.82
CA SER A 327 -15.86 20.18 4.48
C SER A 327 -15.59 20.56 3.03
N PRO A 328 -16.64 20.74 2.21
CA PRO A 328 -16.45 21.22 0.84
C PRO A 328 -16.11 22.71 0.79
N PRO A 329 -15.55 23.21 -0.32
CA PRO A 329 -15.41 24.64 -0.54
C PRO A 329 -16.78 25.38 -0.44
N PRO A 330 -16.82 26.62 0.04
CA PRO A 330 -15.70 27.49 0.48
C PRO A 330 -15.39 27.38 1.97
N THR A 331 -15.95 26.42 2.70
CA THR A 331 -15.76 26.30 4.15
C THR A 331 -14.48 25.56 4.52
N ALA A 332 -13.91 24.82 3.58
CA ALA A 332 -12.63 24.16 3.73
C ALA A 332 -11.50 25.17 3.94
N LYS A 333 -10.62 24.87 4.87
CA LYS A 333 -9.42 25.65 5.14
C LYS A 333 -8.22 24.83 4.74
N LYS A 334 -7.37 25.36 3.91
CA LYS A 334 -6.11 24.73 3.55
C LYS A 334 -5.12 24.82 4.72
N THR A 335 -4.50 23.72 5.09
CA THR A 335 -3.46 23.64 6.11
C THR A 335 -2.08 23.49 5.46
N LEU A 336 -1.95 22.54 4.54
CA LEU A 336 -0.68 22.22 3.90
C LEU A 336 -0.23 23.32 2.92
N ASP A 337 1.07 23.62 2.89
CA ASP A 337 1.65 24.60 1.98
C ASP A 337 1.45 24.17 0.51
N ALA A 338 1.10 25.13 -0.36
CA ALA A 338 0.84 24.90 -1.76
C ALA A 338 2.07 24.43 -2.56
N ARG A 339 3.28 24.55 -2.02
CA ARG A 339 4.50 23.98 -2.61
C ARG A 339 4.52 22.48 -2.50
N VAL A 340 3.83 21.92 -1.48
CA VAL A 340 3.75 20.49 -1.21
C VAL A 340 2.49 19.89 -1.84
N ASP A 341 1.32 20.50 -1.55
CA ASP A 341 0.04 20.10 -2.14
C ASP A 341 -0.92 21.29 -2.21
N ARG A 342 -1.44 21.60 -3.39
CA ARG A 342 -2.26 22.80 -3.62
C ARG A 342 -3.72 22.62 -3.24
N GLY A 343 -4.22 21.40 -3.33
CA GLY A 343 -5.61 21.07 -3.13
C GLY A 343 -5.88 20.41 -1.77
N TYR A 344 -7.00 19.76 -1.70
CA TYR A 344 -7.35 18.82 -0.64
C TYR A 344 -8.35 17.80 -1.20
N ALA A 345 -8.28 16.60 -0.69
CA ALA A 345 -9.21 15.54 -1.05
C ALA A 345 -10.46 15.57 -0.17
N LEU A 346 -11.61 15.23 -0.71
CA LEU A 346 -12.84 15.12 0.07
C LEU A 346 -12.86 13.81 0.84
N SER A 347 -12.91 13.88 2.18
CA SER A 347 -12.99 12.70 3.03
C SER A 347 -14.28 11.92 2.79
N PRO A 348 -14.24 10.58 2.76
CA PRO A 348 -15.44 9.77 2.79
C PRO A 348 -16.29 10.01 4.04
N PRO A 349 -17.59 9.66 4.03
CA PRO A 349 -18.42 9.70 5.23
C PRO A 349 -17.86 8.77 6.31
N ARG A 350 -17.91 9.20 7.58
CA ARG A 350 -17.50 8.37 8.73
C ARG A 350 -18.24 7.05 8.75
N TYR A 351 -17.55 5.97 9.08
CA TYR A 351 -18.11 4.62 9.23
C TYR A 351 -18.82 4.11 7.98
N SER A 352 -18.29 4.45 6.81
CA SER A 352 -18.89 4.07 5.53
C SER A 352 -18.24 2.85 4.87
N GLY A 353 -17.05 2.45 5.32
CA GLY A 353 -16.23 1.44 4.66
C GLY A 353 -15.61 1.91 3.34
N GLN A 354 -15.78 3.20 3.02
CA GLN A 354 -15.21 3.82 1.83
C GLN A 354 -13.78 4.27 2.10
N SER A 355 -12.97 4.36 1.06
CA SER A 355 -11.60 4.88 1.14
C SER A 355 -11.42 6.12 0.27
N LEU A 356 -10.34 6.81 0.53
CA LEU A 356 -9.82 7.88 -0.31
C LEU A 356 -8.63 7.32 -1.09
N GLN A 357 -8.72 7.26 -2.42
CA GLN A 357 -7.72 6.61 -3.24
C GLN A 357 -7.35 7.48 -4.44
N ARG A 358 -6.10 7.42 -4.88
CA ARG A 358 -5.70 8.11 -6.12
C ARG A 358 -6.51 7.58 -7.30
N VAL A 359 -6.90 8.49 -8.19
CA VAL A 359 -7.64 8.15 -9.41
C VAL A 359 -6.87 7.15 -10.27
N GLU A 360 -5.55 7.33 -10.35
CA GLU A 360 -4.61 6.40 -10.97
C GLU A 360 -3.44 6.15 -10.01
N PRO A 361 -2.96 4.90 -9.85
CA PRO A 361 -1.88 4.59 -8.94
C PRO A 361 -0.64 5.45 -9.18
N GLY A 362 -0.22 6.18 -8.14
CA GLY A 362 0.98 7.01 -8.17
C GLY A 362 0.91 8.22 -9.09
N SER A 363 -0.27 8.58 -9.62
CA SER A 363 -0.46 9.85 -10.31
C SER A 363 -0.49 10.97 -9.30
N ASP A 364 0.44 11.90 -9.41
CA ASP A 364 0.60 13.02 -8.50
C ASP A 364 0.79 14.32 -9.28
N THR A 365 -0.16 15.24 -9.12
CA THR A 365 -0.10 16.59 -9.70
C THR A 365 0.17 17.66 -8.65
N ASN A 366 0.48 17.27 -7.42
CA ASN A 366 0.51 18.13 -6.24
C ASN A 366 -0.81 18.92 -6.07
N ASP A 367 -1.94 18.24 -6.28
CA ASP A 367 -3.28 18.77 -6.07
C ASP A 367 -4.25 17.63 -5.69
N SER A 368 -4.36 17.36 -4.39
CA SER A 368 -5.19 16.28 -3.88
C SER A 368 -6.67 16.39 -4.28
N THR A 369 -7.16 17.57 -4.69
CA THR A 369 -8.54 17.74 -5.16
C THR A 369 -8.82 16.93 -6.45
N ILE A 370 -7.82 16.81 -7.31
CA ILE A 370 -7.96 16.12 -8.59
C ILE A 370 -7.26 14.76 -8.63
N ASP A 371 -6.31 14.55 -7.72
CA ASP A 371 -5.55 13.31 -7.66
C ASP A 371 -6.30 12.19 -6.94
N PHE A 372 -7.23 12.53 -6.06
CA PHE A 372 -7.95 11.56 -5.23
C PHE A 372 -9.46 11.53 -5.50
N GLU A 373 -10.05 10.36 -5.30
CA GLU A 373 -11.49 10.16 -5.32
C GLU A 373 -11.93 9.19 -4.21
N ILE A 374 -13.22 9.26 -3.85
CA ILE A 374 -13.82 8.32 -2.90
C ILE A 374 -14.13 7.02 -3.61
N ARG A 375 -13.57 5.92 -3.10
CA ARG A 375 -13.87 4.55 -3.54
C ARG A 375 -14.91 3.90 -2.64
N PRO A 376 -15.77 3.04 -3.18
CA PRO A 376 -16.85 2.41 -2.40
C PRO A 376 -16.34 1.42 -1.34
N THR A 377 -15.14 0.89 -1.51
CA THR A 377 -14.49 -0.07 -0.60
C THR A 377 -13.01 0.19 -0.57
N ALA A 378 -12.39 -0.04 0.59
CA ALA A 378 -10.94 -0.04 0.73
C ALA A 378 -10.31 -1.25 0.04
N THR A 379 -9.11 -1.07 -0.53
CA THR A 379 -8.41 -2.07 -1.35
C THR A 379 -6.95 -2.24 -0.94
N PRO A 380 -6.65 -2.63 0.33
CA PRO A 380 -5.27 -2.72 0.80
C PRO A 380 -4.45 -3.70 -0.03
N GLY A 381 -3.32 -3.23 -0.57
CA GLY A 381 -2.38 -4.00 -1.38
C GLY A 381 -2.70 -4.05 -2.88
N HIS A 382 -3.74 -3.36 -3.36
CA HIS A 382 -4.09 -3.35 -4.80
C HIS A 382 -5.06 -2.21 -5.15
N GLN A 383 -5.13 -1.91 -6.45
CA GLN A 383 -6.11 -0.96 -7.02
C GLN A 383 -6.73 -1.50 -8.30
#